data_7e5b65df8f66b357c100541c3a9aaa7d
#
_entry.id   7e5b65df8f66b357c100541c3a9aaa7d
#
_cell.length_a   1.000
_cell.length_b   1.000
_cell.length_c   1.000
_cell.angle_alpha   90.00
_cell.angle_beta   90.00
_cell.angle_gamma   90.00
#
_symmetry.space_group_name_H-M   'P 1'
#
loop_
_entity.id
_entity.type
_entity.pdbx_description
1 polymer ?
#
loop_
_entity_poly.entity_id
_entity_poly.type
_entity_poly.pdbx_seq_one_letter_code
_entity_poly.pdbx_strand_id
1 'polypeptide(L)'
;MPRLDEYRSIVGANNIDELRLLAGHLRGKSVLNVNSTAVGGGVAEILNRMVPLLRELEVDARWELVKGGEAFYAVTKKFHNALHGETQEITPADYQVYEDTLDQNIPQMNLTSDFVFIHDPQPAALVKKRKELKNHWIWRCHGDYSRPNPQVWDFLRPYIEQYDACVYSAPAFARKLPI
;
A
#
# COMPACT_ATOMS: atom_id res chain seq x y z
N MET A 1 -5.78 18.78 13.14
CA MET A 1 -5.59 17.36 12.81
C MET A 1 -6.88 16.64 13.17
N PRO A 2 -7.33 15.62 12.43
CA PRO A 2 -8.52 14.85 12.77
C PRO A 2 -8.29 14.15 14.12
N ARG A 3 -9.33 14.13 14.96
CA ARG A 3 -9.31 13.44 16.25
C ARG A 3 -10.28 12.28 16.24
N LEU A 4 -9.90 11.17 16.85
CA LEU A 4 -10.69 9.95 16.86
C LEU A 4 -12.12 10.16 17.41
N ASP A 5 -12.24 10.96 18.45
CA ASP A 5 -13.54 11.25 19.05
C ASP A 5 -14.50 12.04 18.15
N GLU A 6 -13.99 12.79 17.15
CA GLU A 6 -14.83 13.48 16.16
C GLU A 6 -15.61 12.50 15.27
N TYR A 7 -15.10 11.28 15.12
CA TYR A 7 -15.75 10.20 14.35
C TYR A 7 -16.81 9.44 15.17
N ARG A 8 -16.87 9.62 16.48
CA ARG A 8 -17.80 8.89 17.38
C ARG A 8 -19.26 9.04 16.95
N SER A 9 -19.68 10.23 16.52
CA SER A 9 -21.04 10.48 16.05
C SER A 9 -21.33 9.86 14.67
N ILE A 10 -20.29 9.53 13.89
CA ILE A 10 -20.40 8.98 12.54
C ILE A 10 -20.39 7.46 12.58
N VAL A 11 -19.41 6.87 13.28
CA VAL A 11 -19.17 5.42 13.28
C VAL A 11 -19.74 4.72 14.53
N GLY A 12 -20.18 5.46 15.54
CA GLY A 12 -20.66 4.94 16.82
C GLY A 12 -19.55 4.74 17.86
N ALA A 13 -19.94 4.80 19.14
CA ALA A 13 -19.02 4.67 20.27
C ALA A 13 -18.29 3.33 20.28
N ASN A 14 -19.02 2.23 20.02
CA ASN A 14 -18.46 0.88 20.06
C ASN A 14 -17.28 0.70 19.09
N ASN A 15 -17.37 1.25 17.87
CA ASN A 15 -16.28 1.17 16.88
C ASN A 15 -15.04 1.95 17.34
N ILE A 16 -15.23 3.10 18.02
CA ILE A 16 -14.12 3.87 18.58
C ILE A 16 -13.44 3.11 19.73
N ASP A 17 -14.23 2.51 20.59
CA ASP A 17 -13.73 1.76 21.74
C ASP A 17 -13.03 0.47 21.29
N GLU A 18 -13.54 -0.22 20.24
CA GLU A 18 -12.89 -1.36 19.59
C GLU A 18 -11.54 -0.96 18.96
N LEU A 19 -11.49 0.18 18.24
CA LEU A 19 -10.23 0.69 17.67
C LEU A 19 -9.17 0.94 18.76
N ARG A 20 -9.56 1.50 19.91
CA ARG A 20 -8.66 1.69 21.04
C ARG A 20 -8.16 0.38 21.62
N LEU A 21 -9.05 -0.62 21.74
CA LEU A 21 -8.68 -1.95 22.19
C LEU A 21 -7.68 -2.61 21.25
N LEU A 22 -7.97 -2.59 19.94
CA LEU A 22 -7.10 -3.16 18.91
C LEU A 22 -5.74 -2.45 18.84
N ALA A 23 -5.72 -1.12 18.94
CA ALA A 23 -4.48 -0.34 18.96
C ALA A 23 -3.59 -0.70 20.17
N GLY A 24 -4.18 -1.12 21.29
CA GLY A 24 -3.44 -1.62 22.44
C GLY A 24 -2.52 -2.80 22.12
N HIS A 25 -2.87 -3.64 21.14
CA HIS A 25 -2.05 -4.76 20.65
C HIS A 25 -0.84 -4.30 19.83
N LEU A 26 -0.88 -3.07 19.30
CA LEU A 26 0.21 -2.46 18.54
C LEU A 26 1.09 -1.53 19.40
N ARG A 27 0.87 -1.48 20.71
CA ARG A 27 1.68 -0.65 21.63
C ARG A 27 3.15 -1.04 21.56
N GLY A 28 4.02 -0.07 21.32
CA GLY A 28 5.45 -0.29 21.13
C GLY A 28 5.84 -0.88 19.78
N LYS A 29 4.89 -1.01 18.83
CA LYS A 29 5.13 -1.43 17.46
C LYS A 29 5.13 -0.24 16.52
N SER A 30 5.98 -0.32 15.51
CA SER A 30 6.06 0.67 14.43
C SER A 30 5.34 0.21 13.17
N VAL A 31 4.62 1.14 12.54
CA VAL A 31 3.87 0.91 11.29
C VAL A 31 4.32 1.92 10.24
N LEU A 32 4.84 1.43 9.13
CA LEU A 32 5.16 2.24 7.97
C LEU A 32 4.09 2.05 6.89
N ASN A 33 3.57 3.15 6.36
CA ASN A 33 2.73 3.16 5.16
C ASN A 33 3.54 3.71 3.99
N VAL A 34 3.50 3.06 2.84
CA VAL A 34 4.19 3.49 1.61
C VAL A 34 3.20 3.55 0.46
N ASN A 35 3.16 4.68 -0.23
CA ASN A 35 2.48 4.84 -1.51
C ASN A 35 3.32 5.71 -2.47
N SER A 36 2.77 6.10 -3.61
CA SER A 36 3.52 6.81 -4.66
C SER A 36 3.27 8.32 -4.71
N THR A 37 2.29 8.88 -3.98
CA THR A 37 1.97 10.31 -4.01
C THR A 37 1.43 10.82 -2.68
N ALA A 38 1.79 12.05 -2.31
CA ALA A 38 1.25 12.73 -1.12
C ALA A 38 -0.05 13.48 -1.37
N VAL A 39 -0.38 13.75 -2.64
CA VAL A 39 -1.53 14.56 -3.04
C VAL A 39 -2.17 14.00 -4.32
N GLY A 40 -3.44 14.34 -4.54
CA GLY A 40 -4.10 14.05 -5.82
C GLY A 40 -4.52 12.60 -6.01
N GLY A 41 -4.77 11.84 -4.95
CA GLY A 41 -5.28 10.47 -5.06
C GLY A 41 -5.95 10.00 -3.77
N GLY A 42 -6.91 9.08 -3.90
CA GLY A 42 -7.71 8.57 -2.77
C GLY A 42 -6.84 7.94 -1.66
N VAL A 43 -5.75 7.26 -2.00
CA VAL A 43 -4.83 6.69 -1.01
C VAL A 43 -4.13 7.78 -0.19
N ALA A 44 -3.68 8.86 -0.85
CA ALA A 44 -3.08 9.99 -0.15
C ALA A 44 -4.08 10.67 0.81
N GLU A 45 -5.34 10.82 0.39
CA GLU A 45 -6.39 11.37 1.25
C GLU A 45 -6.66 10.49 2.47
N ILE A 46 -6.71 9.16 2.28
CA ILE A 46 -6.85 8.20 3.37
C ILE A 46 -5.67 8.31 4.33
N LEU A 47 -4.43 8.28 3.85
CA LEU A 47 -3.23 8.30 4.67
C LEU A 47 -3.05 9.62 5.44
N ASN A 48 -3.42 10.75 4.83
CA ASN A 48 -3.45 12.06 5.49
C ASN A 48 -4.37 12.11 6.74
N ARG A 49 -5.39 11.24 6.79
CA ARG A 49 -6.29 11.10 7.95
C ARG A 49 -5.89 9.95 8.85
N MET A 50 -5.58 8.80 8.27
CA MET A 50 -5.31 7.57 9.01
C MET A 50 -4.03 7.66 9.83
N VAL A 51 -2.94 8.20 9.28
CA VAL A 51 -1.65 8.25 10.01
C VAL A 51 -1.73 9.10 11.28
N PRO A 52 -2.31 10.32 11.29
CA PRO A 52 -2.55 11.05 12.53
C PRO A 52 -3.45 10.32 13.55
N LEU A 53 -4.49 9.60 13.08
CA LEU A 53 -5.36 8.82 13.96
C LEU A 53 -4.64 7.63 14.58
N LEU A 54 -3.78 6.94 13.84
CA LEU A 54 -2.94 5.88 14.39
C LEU A 54 -2.00 6.41 15.47
N ARG A 55 -1.42 7.60 15.27
CA ARG A 55 -0.57 8.26 16.26
C ARG A 55 -1.36 8.68 17.51
N GLU A 56 -2.61 9.14 17.37
CA GLU A 56 -3.50 9.42 18.50
C GLU A 56 -3.81 8.14 19.30
N LEU A 57 -3.82 7.00 18.65
CA LEU A 57 -3.97 5.65 19.24
C LEU A 57 -2.65 5.09 19.81
N GLU A 58 -1.60 5.91 19.93
CA GLU A 58 -0.27 5.55 20.45
C GLU A 58 0.47 4.51 19.60
N VAL A 59 0.11 4.37 18.29
CA VAL A 59 0.85 3.56 17.33
C VAL A 59 1.95 4.43 16.71
N ASP A 60 3.21 3.95 16.68
CA ASP A 60 4.31 4.63 15.97
C ASP A 60 4.12 4.51 14.46
N ALA A 61 3.25 5.33 13.89
CA ALA A 61 2.87 5.32 12.49
C ALA A 61 3.66 6.35 11.67
N ARG A 62 4.25 5.88 10.56
CA ARG A 62 4.97 6.70 9.59
C ARG A 62 4.37 6.57 8.20
N TRP A 63 4.66 7.53 7.35
CA TRP A 63 4.28 7.52 5.95
C TRP A 63 5.44 7.99 5.11
N GLU A 64 5.85 7.19 4.13
CA GLU A 64 6.90 7.48 3.17
C GLU A 64 6.38 7.33 1.73
N LEU A 65 7.04 8.00 0.81
CA LEU A 65 6.68 8.02 -0.60
C LEU A 65 7.79 7.40 -1.45
N VAL A 66 7.39 6.61 -2.44
CA VAL A 66 8.28 6.26 -3.54
C VAL A 66 8.63 7.55 -4.32
N LYS A 67 9.90 7.74 -4.58
CA LYS A 67 10.41 8.83 -5.42
C LYS A 67 10.49 8.33 -6.86
N GLY A 68 9.54 8.72 -7.71
CA GLY A 68 9.51 8.41 -9.12
C GLY A 68 9.65 9.66 -9.98
N GLY A 69 10.25 9.53 -11.17
CA GLY A 69 10.21 10.54 -12.22
C GLY A 69 8.95 10.43 -13.09
N GLU A 70 8.81 11.33 -14.06
CA GLU A 70 7.66 11.34 -14.99
C GLU A 70 7.45 9.99 -15.68
N ALA A 71 8.52 9.32 -16.09
CA ALA A 71 8.46 8.02 -16.74
C ALA A 71 7.82 6.96 -15.83
N PHE A 72 8.21 6.92 -14.56
CA PHE A 72 7.63 6.00 -13.58
C PHE A 72 6.14 6.25 -13.37
N TYR A 73 5.73 7.50 -13.22
CA TYR A 73 4.31 7.83 -13.05
C TYR A 73 3.49 7.54 -14.30
N ALA A 74 4.04 7.76 -15.50
CA ALA A 74 3.39 7.39 -16.75
C ALA A 74 3.18 5.86 -16.84
N VAL A 75 4.20 5.07 -16.53
CA VAL A 75 4.14 3.60 -16.53
C VAL A 75 3.15 3.09 -15.48
N THR A 76 3.25 3.57 -14.24
CA THR A 76 2.36 3.11 -13.17
C THR A 76 0.89 3.52 -13.39
N LYS A 77 0.63 4.60 -14.12
CA LYS A 77 -0.70 4.95 -14.59
C LYS A 77 -1.23 3.95 -15.63
N LYS A 78 -0.39 3.52 -16.59
CA LYS A 78 -0.77 2.44 -17.51
C LYS A 78 -1.10 1.15 -16.75
N PHE A 79 -0.28 0.77 -15.77
CA PHE A 79 -0.53 -0.41 -14.94
C PHE A 79 -1.84 -0.29 -14.17
N HIS A 80 -2.10 0.86 -13.56
CA HIS A 80 -3.36 1.13 -12.86
C HIS A 80 -4.57 0.92 -13.79
N ASN A 81 -4.57 1.55 -14.95
CA ASN A 81 -5.64 1.44 -15.93
C ASN A 81 -5.83 -0.01 -16.41
N ALA A 82 -4.74 -0.70 -16.73
CA ALA A 82 -4.77 -2.11 -17.15
C ALA A 82 -5.32 -3.03 -16.05
N LEU A 83 -4.98 -2.79 -14.78
CA LEU A 83 -5.49 -3.56 -13.64
C LEU A 83 -6.99 -3.33 -13.40
N HIS A 84 -7.54 -2.21 -13.87
CA HIS A 84 -8.99 -1.94 -13.90
C HIS A 84 -9.68 -2.43 -15.18
N GLY A 85 -8.97 -3.20 -16.01
CA GLY A 85 -9.54 -3.84 -17.22
C GLY A 85 -9.44 -3.01 -18.49
N GLU A 86 -8.79 -1.85 -18.47
CA GLU A 86 -8.57 -1.06 -19.67
C GLU A 86 -7.47 -1.67 -20.56
N THR A 87 -7.65 -1.56 -21.86
CA THR A 87 -6.59 -1.92 -22.81
C THR A 87 -5.48 -0.87 -22.78
N GLN A 88 -4.27 -1.31 -22.47
CA GLN A 88 -3.08 -0.46 -22.43
C GLN A 88 -1.96 -1.12 -23.22
N GLU A 89 -1.19 -0.32 -23.95
CA GLU A 89 0.05 -0.78 -24.56
C GLU A 89 1.16 -0.78 -23.50
N ILE A 90 1.56 -1.97 -23.08
CA ILE A 90 2.62 -2.19 -22.09
C ILE A 90 3.80 -2.85 -22.80
N THR A 91 4.94 -2.19 -22.74
CA THR A 91 6.19 -2.63 -23.38
C THR A 91 7.17 -3.22 -22.38
N PRO A 92 8.19 -3.99 -22.80
CA PRO A 92 9.27 -4.43 -21.92
C PRO A 92 10.00 -3.27 -21.23
N ALA A 93 10.11 -2.11 -21.88
CA ALA A 93 10.70 -0.92 -21.30
C ALA A 93 9.87 -0.35 -20.14
N ASP A 94 8.55 -0.46 -20.19
CA ASP A 94 7.68 -0.02 -19.10
C ASP A 94 7.97 -0.84 -17.81
N TYR A 95 8.15 -2.16 -17.95
CA TYR A 95 8.52 -3.01 -16.81
C TYR A 95 9.89 -2.65 -16.24
N GLN A 96 10.87 -2.38 -17.11
CA GLN A 96 12.21 -2.00 -16.69
C GLN A 96 12.18 -0.66 -15.92
N VAL A 97 11.46 0.35 -16.42
CA VAL A 97 11.29 1.64 -15.71
C VAL A 97 10.69 1.45 -14.32
N TYR A 98 9.70 0.57 -14.20
CA TYR A 98 9.06 0.27 -12.92
C TYR A 98 10.07 -0.38 -11.93
N GLU A 99 10.78 -1.41 -12.37
CA GLU A 99 11.73 -2.14 -11.54
C GLU A 99 12.92 -1.28 -11.13
N ASP A 100 13.57 -0.60 -12.09
CA ASP A 100 14.73 0.27 -11.84
C ASP A 100 14.40 1.38 -10.86
N THR A 101 13.22 1.99 -10.98
CA THR A 101 12.80 3.03 -10.04
C THR A 101 12.66 2.50 -8.62
N LEU A 102 12.03 1.33 -8.44
CA LEU A 102 11.86 0.78 -7.10
C LEU A 102 13.17 0.24 -6.52
N ASP A 103 14.04 -0.33 -7.34
CA ASP A 103 15.37 -0.75 -6.92
C ASP A 103 16.25 0.44 -6.45
N GLN A 104 16.09 1.62 -7.08
CA GLN A 104 16.73 2.86 -6.62
C GLN A 104 16.13 3.40 -5.32
N ASN A 105 14.84 3.16 -5.06
CA ASN A 105 14.18 3.60 -3.83
C ASN A 105 14.56 2.76 -2.61
N ILE A 106 14.71 1.45 -2.76
CA ILE A 106 14.98 0.50 -1.67
C ILE A 106 16.11 0.99 -0.73
N PRO A 107 17.32 1.37 -1.22
CA PRO A 107 18.40 1.80 -0.35
C PRO A 107 18.17 3.18 0.30
N GLN A 108 17.20 3.96 -0.18
CA GLN A 108 16.92 5.30 0.31
C GLN A 108 15.77 5.36 1.32
N MET A 109 15.02 4.26 1.49
CA MET A 109 13.84 4.18 2.36
C MET A 109 14.16 3.43 3.65
N ASN A 110 13.60 3.90 4.77
CA ASN A 110 13.68 3.17 6.03
C ASN A 110 12.52 2.17 6.14
N LEU A 111 12.72 0.95 5.66
CA LEU A 111 11.73 -0.13 5.62
C LEU A 111 11.78 -1.06 6.85
N THR A 112 12.38 -0.62 7.98
CA THR A 112 12.64 -1.46 9.16
C THR A 112 11.51 -1.46 10.22
N SER A 113 10.36 -0.82 9.96
CA SER A 113 9.20 -0.87 10.87
C SER A 113 8.71 -2.30 11.08
N ASP A 114 8.13 -2.60 12.25
CA ASP A 114 7.57 -3.93 12.54
C ASP A 114 6.55 -4.37 11.49
N PHE A 115 5.72 -3.41 11.02
CA PHE A 115 4.76 -3.62 9.95
C PHE A 115 4.97 -2.61 8.82
N VAL A 116 5.04 -3.11 7.59
CA VAL A 116 5.18 -2.30 6.37
C VAL A 116 3.94 -2.51 5.50
N PHE A 117 3.11 -1.48 5.40
CA PHE A 117 1.95 -1.44 4.50
C PHE A 117 2.34 -0.81 3.18
N ILE A 118 2.24 -1.58 2.12
CA ILE A 118 2.46 -1.12 0.75
C ILE A 118 1.11 -0.94 0.07
N HIS A 119 0.83 0.29 -0.34
CA HIS A 119 -0.47 0.66 -0.91
C HIS A 119 -0.43 0.65 -2.43
N ASP A 120 -1.30 -0.16 -3.03
CA ASP A 120 -1.50 -0.33 -4.47
C ASP A 120 -0.29 -0.91 -5.24
N PRO A 121 -0.36 -1.05 -6.57
CA PRO A 121 0.68 -1.72 -7.35
C PRO A 121 1.94 -0.88 -7.55
N GLN A 122 1.86 0.46 -7.42
CA GLN A 122 2.99 1.33 -7.74
C GLN A 122 4.24 1.00 -6.92
N PRO A 123 4.18 0.82 -5.58
CA PRO A 123 5.33 0.46 -4.76
C PRO A 123 5.49 -1.06 -4.54
N ALA A 124 4.70 -1.91 -5.21
CA ALA A 124 4.61 -3.33 -4.83
C ALA A 124 5.94 -4.09 -4.88
N ALA A 125 6.86 -3.78 -5.81
CA ALA A 125 8.14 -4.47 -5.90
C ALA A 125 9.17 -4.07 -4.81
N LEU A 126 8.86 -3.11 -3.93
CA LEU A 126 9.67 -2.85 -2.73
C LEU A 126 9.76 -4.09 -1.81
N VAL A 127 8.84 -5.04 -1.95
CA VAL A 127 8.84 -6.32 -1.23
C VAL A 127 10.13 -7.13 -1.44
N LYS A 128 10.89 -6.86 -2.50
CA LYS A 128 12.24 -7.44 -2.72
C LYS A 128 13.12 -7.31 -1.48
N LYS A 129 12.98 -6.20 -0.71
CA LYS A 129 13.74 -5.94 0.52
C LYS A 129 13.34 -6.83 1.69
N ARG A 130 12.11 -7.37 1.69
CA ARG A 130 11.58 -8.21 2.79
C ARG A 130 12.49 -9.37 3.15
N LYS A 131 13.16 -9.98 2.15
CA LYS A 131 14.06 -11.13 2.38
C LYS A 131 15.22 -10.82 3.33
N GLU A 132 15.60 -9.55 3.44
CA GLU A 132 16.69 -9.10 4.32
C GLU A 132 16.18 -8.65 5.69
N LEU A 133 14.86 -8.48 5.86
CA LEU A 133 14.22 -7.92 7.04
C LEU A 133 13.31 -8.98 7.68
N LYS A 134 13.24 -8.97 9.03
CA LYS A 134 12.38 -9.90 9.81
C LYS A 134 11.11 -9.20 10.28
N ASN A 135 10.52 -8.37 9.45
CA ASN A 135 9.30 -7.62 9.72
C ASN A 135 8.14 -8.11 8.87
N HIS A 136 6.93 -7.65 9.16
CA HIS A 136 5.72 -8.07 8.46
C HIS A 136 5.35 -7.11 7.34
N TRP A 137 5.11 -7.64 6.16
CA TRP A 137 4.76 -6.89 4.97
C TRP A 137 3.33 -7.18 4.52
N ILE A 138 2.53 -6.13 4.42
CA ILE A 138 1.12 -6.21 4.04
C ILE A 138 0.91 -5.41 2.75
N TRP A 139 0.34 -6.05 1.73
CA TRP A 139 -0.07 -5.35 0.53
C TRP A 139 -1.53 -4.91 0.65
N ARG A 140 -1.79 -3.60 0.59
CA ARG A 140 -3.12 -3.02 0.65
C ARG A 140 -3.56 -2.60 -0.76
N CYS A 141 -4.44 -3.38 -1.37
CA CYS A 141 -5.04 -3.09 -2.66
C CYS A 141 -6.31 -2.24 -2.45
N HIS A 142 -6.33 -1.04 -3.01
CA HIS A 142 -7.48 -0.13 -2.94
C HIS A 142 -8.39 -0.27 -4.16
N GLY A 143 -7.86 -0.72 -5.31
CA GLY A 143 -8.57 -0.86 -6.56
C GLY A 143 -9.39 -2.15 -6.69
N ASP A 144 -10.30 -2.17 -7.65
CA ASP A 144 -10.99 -3.37 -8.11
C ASP A 144 -10.14 -4.11 -9.14
N TYR A 145 -9.55 -5.22 -8.73
CA TYR A 145 -8.75 -6.10 -9.60
C TYR A 145 -9.45 -7.43 -9.85
N SER A 146 -10.78 -7.46 -9.85
CA SER A 146 -11.56 -8.66 -10.16
C SER A 146 -11.33 -9.15 -11.59
N ARG A 147 -11.06 -8.24 -12.54
CA ARG A 147 -10.84 -8.52 -13.96
C ARG A 147 -9.63 -7.76 -14.54
N PRO A 148 -8.43 -7.96 -13.98
CA PRO A 148 -7.27 -7.22 -14.44
C PRO A 148 -6.79 -7.70 -15.80
N ASN A 149 -6.07 -6.84 -16.53
CA ASN A 149 -5.29 -7.26 -17.68
C ASN A 149 -4.28 -8.35 -17.27
N PRO A 150 -4.31 -9.54 -17.90
CA PRO A 150 -3.45 -10.66 -17.49
C PRO A 150 -1.96 -10.34 -17.55
N GLN A 151 -1.51 -9.62 -18.58
CA GLN A 151 -0.09 -9.30 -18.78
C GLN A 151 0.48 -8.50 -17.59
N VAL A 152 -0.24 -7.48 -17.13
CA VAL A 152 0.19 -6.65 -16.00
C VAL A 152 0.03 -7.40 -14.67
N TRP A 153 -1.06 -8.17 -14.54
CA TRP A 153 -1.26 -8.98 -13.34
C TRP A 153 -0.16 -10.04 -13.19
N ASP A 154 0.17 -10.77 -14.25
CA ASP A 154 1.19 -11.82 -14.23
C ASP A 154 2.59 -11.26 -13.96
N PHE A 155 2.87 -10.01 -14.37
CA PHE A 155 4.10 -9.32 -14.01
C PHE A 155 4.14 -8.94 -12.51
N LEU A 156 3.05 -8.43 -11.95
CA LEU A 156 3.01 -7.96 -10.56
C LEU A 156 2.84 -9.10 -9.54
N ARG A 157 2.15 -10.16 -9.92
CA ARG A 157 1.80 -11.28 -9.06
C ARG A 157 3.01 -11.88 -8.31
N PRO A 158 4.19 -12.12 -8.93
CA PRO A 158 5.36 -12.65 -8.22
C PRO A 158 5.88 -11.75 -7.09
N TYR A 159 5.63 -10.43 -7.16
CA TYR A 159 5.91 -9.53 -6.05
C TYR A 159 4.83 -9.64 -4.96
N ILE A 160 3.56 -9.63 -5.36
CA ILE A 160 2.43 -9.66 -4.43
C ILE A 160 2.42 -10.96 -3.61
N GLU A 161 2.79 -12.09 -4.20
CA GLU A 161 2.91 -13.38 -3.52
C GLU A 161 4.04 -13.46 -2.47
N GLN A 162 4.89 -12.44 -2.38
CA GLN A 162 5.94 -12.36 -1.37
C GLN A 162 5.50 -11.64 -0.08
N TYR A 163 4.31 -11.02 -0.06
CA TYR A 163 3.77 -10.39 1.14
C TYR A 163 3.26 -11.42 2.15
N ASP A 164 3.20 -11.04 3.44
CA ASP A 164 2.66 -11.90 4.49
C ASP A 164 1.12 -11.92 4.47
N ALA A 165 0.51 -10.84 3.98
CA ALA A 165 -0.93 -10.72 3.84
C ALA A 165 -1.31 -9.71 2.75
N CYS A 166 -2.51 -9.90 2.18
CA CYS A 166 -3.14 -8.94 1.28
C CYS A 166 -4.47 -8.47 1.84
N VAL A 167 -4.72 -7.16 1.78
CA VAL A 167 -5.96 -6.53 2.23
C VAL A 167 -6.64 -5.85 1.05
N TYR A 168 -7.89 -6.19 0.78
CA TYR A 168 -8.71 -5.64 -0.30
C TYR A 168 -9.87 -4.80 0.26
N SER A 169 -10.38 -3.87 -0.55
CA SER A 169 -11.51 -3.02 -0.16
C SER A 169 -12.85 -3.77 -0.10
N ALA A 170 -12.99 -4.84 -0.87
CA ALA A 170 -14.16 -5.73 -0.85
C ALA A 170 -13.75 -7.15 -1.23
N PRO A 171 -14.47 -8.19 -0.72
CA PRO A 171 -14.21 -9.57 -1.10
C PRO A 171 -14.28 -9.83 -2.60
N ALA A 172 -15.17 -9.13 -3.32
CA ALA A 172 -15.33 -9.25 -4.77
C ALA A 172 -14.11 -8.75 -5.55
N PHE A 173 -13.27 -7.90 -4.97
CA PHE A 173 -12.06 -7.35 -5.59
C PHE A 173 -10.83 -8.24 -5.35
N ALA A 174 -10.95 -9.19 -4.42
CA ALA A 174 -9.84 -10.05 -4.05
C ALA A 174 -9.48 -11.03 -5.16
N ARG A 175 -8.18 -11.20 -5.35
CA ARG A 175 -7.61 -12.25 -6.18
C ARG A 175 -7.18 -13.42 -5.30
N LYS A 176 -7.37 -14.63 -5.79
CA LYS A 176 -6.87 -15.82 -5.09
C LYS A 176 -5.34 -15.85 -5.19
N LEU A 177 -4.69 -15.73 -4.06
CA LEU A 177 -3.24 -15.78 -3.90
C LEU A 177 -2.87 -16.89 -2.92
N PRO A 178 -1.66 -17.45 -2.99
CA PRO A 178 -1.22 -18.54 -2.09
C PRO A 178 -0.73 -18.07 -0.71
N ILE A 179 -1.14 -16.87 -0.29
CA ILE A 179 -0.73 -16.18 0.95
C ILE A 179 -1.92 -15.90 1.84
#